data_6c5e4a6b7823bc1e899c399e0ab1b955
#
_entry.id   6c5e4a6b7823bc1e899c399e0ab1b955
#
_cell.length_a   1.000
_cell.length_b   1.000
_cell.length_c   1.000
_cell.angle_alpha   90.00
_cell.angle_beta   90.00
_cell.angle_gamma   90.00
#
_symmetry.space_group_name_H-M   'P 1'
#
loop_
_entity.id
_entity.type
_entity.pdbx_description
1 polymer ?
#
loop_
_entity_poly.entity_id
_entity_poly.type
_entity_poly.pdbx_seq_one_letter_code
_entity_poly.pdbx_strand_id
1 'polypeptide(L)'
;MSNIQEVTDSEFETAVLKADKPVLVDFWATWCGPCRMIAPIVEQIHGELGDKVKVVKMDIDENPSVPMQLGIMSIPTVIIFKDGKAAERTVGYRPNMKGDLKAKLEALI
;
A
#
# COMPACT_ATOMS: atom_id res chain seq x y z
N MET A 1 11.17 -13.37 2.49
CA MET A 1 11.54 -12.18 1.73
C MET A 1 10.35 -11.70 0.93
N SER A 2 10.15 -10.40 0.93
CA SER A 2 9.04 -9.81 0.22
C SER A 2 9.38 -9.60 -1.26
N ASN A 3 8.44 -9.94 -2.14
CA ASN A 3 8.54 -9.61 -3.57
C ASN A 3 7.91 -8.25 -3.87
N ILE A 4 7.52 -7.53 -2.82
CA ILE A 4 6.84 -6.25 -2.96
C ILE A 4 7.89 -5.16 -3.17
N GLN A 5 7.70 -4.37 -4.22
CA GLN A 5 8.58 -3.26 -4.55
C GLN A 5 8.52 -2.18 -3.46
N GLU A 6 9.68 -1.70 -3.01
CA GLU A 6 9.73 -0.54 -2.13
C GLU A 6 9.78 0.72 -2.97
N VAL A 7 9.03 1.75 -2.53
CA VAL A 7 8.94 3.03 -3.23
C VAL A 7 9.46 4.11 -2.31
N THR A 8 10.26 5.03 -2.86
CA THR A 8 10.80 6.16 -2.12
C THR A 8 9.95 7.42 -2.33
N ASP A 9 10.18 8.43 -1.48
CA ASP A 9 9.52 9.72 -1.64
C ASP A 9 9.69 10.28 -3.05
N SER A 10 10.90 10.18 -3.60
CA SER A 10 11.20 10.73 -4.93
C SER A 10 10.56 9.95 -6.07
N GLU A 11 10.25 8.67 -5.85
CA GLU A 11 9.67 7.80 -6.87
C GLU A 11 8.14 7.79 -6.82
N PHE A 12 7.55 8.32 -5.76
CA PHE A 12 6.13 8.13 -5.48
C PHE A 12 5.23 8.63 -6.61
N GLU A 13 5.50 9.80 -7.13
CA GLU A 13 4.69 10.36 -8.20
C GLU A 13 4.67 9.44 -9.41
N THR A 14 5.85 9.01 -9.87
CA THR A 14 5.96 8.16 -11.07
C THR A 14 5.42 6.76 -10.82
N ALA A 15 5.79 6.16 -9.68
CA ALA A 15 5.45 4.77 -9.41
C ALA A 15 4.00 4.57 -9.00
N VAL A 16 3.39 5.56 -8.35
CA VAL A 16 2.06 5.42 -7.77
C VAL A 16 1.05 6.34 -8.44
N LEU A 17 1.31 7.65 -8.44
CA LEU A 17 0.31 8.61 -8.90
C LEU A 17 0.09 8.56 -10.42
N LYS A 18 1.13 8.24 -11.18
CA LYS A 18 1.04 8.16 -12.65
C LYS A 18 0.80 6.74 -13.16
N ALA A 19 0.60 5.78 -12.26
CA ALA A 19 0.30 4.42 -12.68
C ALA A 19 -1.07 4.35 -13.36
N ASP A 20 -1.16 3.46 -14.36
CA ASP A 20 -2.38 3.30 -15.15
C ASP A 20 -3.31 2.20 -14.63
N LYS A 21 -3.01 1.68 -13.44
CA LYS A 21 -3.82 0.65 -12.78
C LYS A 21 -3.88 0.96 -11.29
N PRO A 22 -4.80 0.30 -10.55
CA PRO A 22 -4.89 0.52 -9.11
C PRO A 22 -3.56 0.17 -8.42
N VAL A 23 -3.16 1.00 -7.46
CA VAL A 23 -1.93 0.78 -6.70
C VAL A 23 -2.27 0.72 -5.22
N LEU A 24 -1.88 -0.38 -4.59
CA LEU A 24 -1.97 -0.52 -3.13
C LEU A 24 -0.60 -0.15 -2.55
N VAL A 25 -0.60 0.79 -1.61
CA VAL A 25 0.63 1.20 -0.92
C VAL A 25 0.51 0.83 0.55
N ASP A 26 1.46 0.01 1.02
CA ASP A 26 1.58 -0.40 2.43
C ASP A 26 2.61 0.50 3.11
N PHE A 27 2.14 1.40 3.97
CA PHE A 27 3.01 2.29 4.75
C PHE A 27 3.38 1.57 6.04
N TRP A 28 4.67 1.37 6.27
CA TRP A 28 5.17 0.51 7.35
C TRP A 28 6.46 1.07 7.96
N ALA A 29 6.92 0.45 9.04
CA ALA A 29 8.23 0.75 9.63
C ALA A 29 8.77 -0.53 10.26
N THR A 30 10.09 -0.58 10.40
CA THR A 30 10.76 -1.79 10.92
C THR A 30 10.38 -2.09 12.37
N TRP A 31 10.06 -1.05 13.16
CA TRP A 31 9.73 -1.19 14.58
C TRP A 31 8.24 -1.51 14.81
N CYS A 32 7.45 -1.56 13.76
CA CYS A 32 6.01 -1.69 13.87
C CYS A 32 5.59 -3.16 13.89
N GLY A 33 5.16 -3.65 15.06
CA GLY A 33 4.70 -5.04 15.20
C GLY A 33 3.52 -5.38 14.32
N PRO A 34 2.40 -4.59 14.37
CA PRO A 34 1.24 -4.88 13.54
C PRO A 34 1.52 -4.83 12.03
N CYS A 35 2.52 -4.08 11.60
CA CYS A 35 2.90 -4.04 10.19
C CYS A 35 3.32 -5.42 9.68
N ARG A 36 3.89 -6.25 10.56
CA ARG A 36 4.30 -7.61 10.20
C ARG A 36 3.11 -8.51 9.90
N MET A 37 1.94 -8.18 10.45
CA MET A 37 0.71 -8.91 10.17
C MET A 37 0.17 -8.58 8.78
N ILE A 38 0.48 -7.40 8.27
CA ILE A 38 0.01 -6.95 6.96
C ILE A 38 0.89 -7.46 5.83
N ALA A 39 2.18 -7.64 6.08
CA ALA A 39 3.12 -8.08 5.05
C ALA A 39 2.64 -9.32 4.26
N PRO A 40 2.23 -10.42 4.92
CA PRO A 40 1.75 -11.58 4.16
C PRO A 40 0.45 -11.30 3.40
N ILE A 41 -0.39 -10.40 3.92
CA ILE A 41 -1.66 -10.06 3.26
C ILE A 41 -1.38 -9.38 1.91
N VAL A 42 -0.50 -8.38 1.90
CA VAL A 42 -0.21 -7.65 0.65
C VAL A 42 0.56 -8.52 -0.33
N GLU A 43 1.41 -9.44 0.16
CA GLU A 43 2.08 -10.39 -0.71
C GLU A 43 1.10 -11.34 -1.38
N GLN A 44 0.10 -11.81 -0.65
CA GLN A 44 -0.93 -12.69 -1.20
C GLN A 44 -1.77 -11.96 -2.25
N ILE A 45 -2.15 -10.72 -1.97
CA ILE A 45 -2.90 -9.91 -2.93
C ILE A 45 -2.08 -9.72 -4.21
N HIS A 46 -0.80 -9.42 -4.06
CA HIS A 46 0.09 -9.27 -5.20
C HIS A 46 0.13 -10.54 -6.05
N GLY A 47 0.25 -11.69 -5.40
CA GLY A 47 0.28 -12.97 -6.09
C GLY A 47 -1.03 -13.32 -6.78
N GLU A 48 -2.16 -12.97 -6.16
CA GLU A 48 -3.48 -13.34 -6.67
C GLU A 48 -3.97 -12.42 -7.79
N LEU A 49 -3.70 -11.13 -7.70
CA LEU A 49 -4.18 -10.17 -8.70
C LEU A 49 -3.18 -9.90 -9.82
N GLY A 50 -1.91 -10.24 -9.59
CA GLY A 50 -0.89 -10.16 -10.63
C GLY A 50 -0.77 -8.77 -11.26
N ASP A 51 -0.75 -8.72 -12.58
CA ASP A 51 -0.54 -7.48 -13.33
C ASP A 51 -1.76 -6.57 -13.38
N LYS A 52 -2.89 -7.00 -12.83
CA LYS A 52 -4.11 -6.19 -12.83
C LYS A 52 -4.00 -5.02 -11.87
N VAL A 53 -3.15 -5.14 -10.85
CA VAL A 53 -2.92 -4.10 -9.86
C VAL A 53 -1.43 -4.01 -9.58
N LYS A 54 -1.03 -2.92 -8.94
CA LYS A 54 0.35 -2.74 -8.49
C LYS A 54 0.35 -2.73 -6.97
N VAL A 55 1.25 -3.48 -6.34
CA VAL A 55 1.38 -3.52 -4.89
C VAL A 55 2.79 -3.06 -4.53
N VAL A 56 2.89 -2.01 -3.73
CA VAL A 56 4.18 -1.46 -3.30
C VAL A 56 4.13 -1.18 -1.81
N LYS A 57 5.29 -0.93 -1.22
CA LYS A 57 5.40 -0.57 0.19
C LYS A 57 6.34 0.62 0.35
N MET A 58 6.14 1.39 1.43
CA MET A 58 6.95 2.56 1.72
C MET A 58 7.30 2.58 3.20
N ASP A 59 8.59 2.59 3.50
CA ASP A 59 9.12 2.72 4.86
C ASP A 59 9.02 4.19 5.26
N ILE A 60 8.21 4.49 6.27
CA ILE A 60 7.94 5.89 6.66
C ILE A 60 9.11 6.54 7.37
N ASP A 61 10.04 5.77 7.92
CA ASP A 61 11.22 6.34 8.56
C ASP A 61 12.23 6.83 7.54
N GLU A 62 12.41 6.07 6.47
CA GLU A 62 13.32 6.44 5.39
C GLU A 62 12.68 7.41 4.40
N ASN A 63 11.36 7.45 4.36
CA ASN A 63 10.60 8.28 3.41
C ASN A 63 9.51 9.04 4.14
N PRO A 64 9.88 10.11 4.87
CA PRO A 64 8.89 10.83 5.70
C PRO A 64 8.02 11.82 4.95
N SER A 65 8.39 12.23 3.75
CA SER A 65 7.71 13.33 3.07
C SER A 65 6.30 12.94 2.59
N VAL A 66 6.19 11.84 1.85
CA VAL A 66 4.88 11.39 1.34
C VAL A 66 3.91 11.05 2.46
N PRO A 67 4.30 10.28 3.49
CA PRO A 67 3.39 10.02 4.61
C PRO A 67 2.90 11.31 5.28
N MET A 68 3.77 12.30 5.44
CA MET A 68 3.37 13.58 6.03
C MET A 68 2.34 14.29 5.16
N GLN A 69 2.57 14.34 3.84
CA GLN A 69 1.66 14.97 2.89
C GLN A 69 0.30 14.28 2.86
N LEU A 70 0.29 12.96 3.05
CA LEU A 70 -0.95 12.18 3.06
C LEU A 70 -1.65 12.17 4.42
N GLY A 71 -1.07 12.84 5.42
CA GLY A 71 -1.66 12.91 6.75
C GLY A 71 -1.68 11.58 7.48
N ILE A 72 -0.67 10.74 7.24
CA ILE A 72 -0.58 9.45 7.92
C ILE A 72 -0.09 9.67 9.34
N MET A 73 -0.96 9.36 10.32
CA MET A 73 -0.70 9.59 11.73
C MET A 73 -0.32 8.32 12.48
N SER A 74 -0.60 7.17 11.91
CA SER A 74 -0.32 5.89 12.54
C SER A 74 -0.07 4.83 11.48
N ILE A 75 0.63 3.76 11.85
CA ILE A 75 0.91 2.64 10.96
C ILE A 75 0.54 1.34 11.67
N PRO A 76 0.20 0.31 10.91
CA PRO A 76 0.16 0.27 9.45
C PRO A 76 -0.99 1.10 8.88
N THR A 77 -0.76 1.70 7.74
CA THR A 77 -1.81 2.34 6.94
C THR A 77 -1.66 1.82 5.52
N VAL A 78 -2.78 1.40 4.93
CA VAL A 78 -2.81 0.94 3.54
C VAL A 78 -3.71 1.89 2.77
N ILE A 79 -3.18 2.45 1.68
CA ILE A 79 -3.95 3.34 0.82
C ILE A 79 -3.97 2.75 -0.59
N ILE A 80 -5.15 2.75 -1.21
CA ILE A 80 -5.30 2.34 -2.60
C ILE A 80 -5.46 3.61 -3.44
N PHE A 81 -4.62 3.75 -4.45
CA PHE A 81 -4.65 4.88 -5.37
C PHE A 81 -5.18 4.42 -6.73
N LYS A 82 -5.94 5.28 -7.38
CA LYS A 82 -6.40 5.09 -8.74
C LYS A 82 -6.42 6.43 -9.45
N ASP A 83 -5.80 6.48 -10.62
CA ASP A 83 -5.73 7.71 -11.43
C ASP A 83 -5.19 8.91 -10.65
N GLY A 84 -4.17 8.67 -9.82
CA GLY A 84 -3.50 9.71 -9.06
C GLY A 84 -4.21 10.15 -7.80
N LYS A 85 -5.28 9.45 -7.40
CA LYS A 85 -6.09 9.84 -6.22
C LYS A 85 -6.20 8.68 -5.24
N ALA A 86 -6.23 9.03 -3.94
CA ALA A 86 -6.44 8.06 -2.88
C ALA A 86 -7.92 7.66 -2.89
N ALA A 87 -8.18 6.43 -3.33
CA ALA A 87 -9.55 5.91 -3.43
C ALA A 87 -10.02 5.29 -2.12
N GLU A 88 -9.11 4.62 -1.40
CA GLU A 88 -9.44 3.93 -0.14
C GLU A 88 -8.28 4.07 0.83
N ARG A 89 -8.60 4.18 2.12
CA ARG A 89 -7.60 4.24 3.20
C ARG A 89 -8.04 3.31 4.32
N THR A 90 -7.13 2.41 4.75
CA THR A 90 -7.37 1.49 5.85
C THR A 90 -6.27 1.67 6.87
N VAL A 91 -6.63 1.95 8.13
CA VAL A 91 -5.68 2.15 9.22
C VAL A 91 -5.72 0.94 10.15
N GLY A 92 -4.55 0.41 10.47
CA GLY A 92 -4.40 -0.72 11.38
C GLY A 92 -4.64 -2.06 10.70
N TYR A 93 -4.38 -3.13 11.48
CA TYR A 93 -4.60 -4.49 11.04
C TYR A 93 -6.00 -4.96 11.42
N ARG A 94 -6.63 -5.72 10.52
CA ARG A 94 -7.90 -6.40 10.81
C ARG A 94 -7.87 -7.80 10.17
N PRO A 95 -8.47 -8.80 10.84
CA PRO A 95 -8.42 -10.18 10.32
C PRO A 95 -9.04 -10.36 8.93
N ASN A 96 -10.03 -9.54 8.59
CA ASN A 96 -10.75 -9.66 7.31
C ASN A 96 -10.20 -8.74 6.22
N MET A 97 -9.07 -8.08 6.47
CA MET A 97 -8.64 -7.02 5.55
C MET A 97 -8.16 -7.53 4.20
N LYS A 98 -7.69 -8.78 4.09
CA LYS A 98 -7.27 -9.29 2.79
C LYS A 98 -8.42 -9.28 1.79
N GLY A 99 -9.55 -9.90 2.17
CA GLY A 99 -10.73 -9.95 1.31
C GLY A 99 -11.28 -8.57 1.01
N ASP A 100 -11.30 -7.70 2.03
CA ASP A 100 -11.78 -6.33 1.87
C ASP A 100 -10.92 -5.53 0.89
N LEU A 101 -9.59 -5.57 1.05
CA LEU A 101 -8.68 -4.86 0.17
C LEU A 101 -8.72 -5.40 -1.25
N LYS A 102 -8.78 -6.72 -1.39
CA LYS A 102 -8.85 -7.36 -2.70
C LYS A 102 -10.11 -6.94 -3.44
N ALA A 103 -11.27 -6.94 -2.75
CA ALA A 103 -12.53 -6.52 -3.34
C ALA A 103 -12.47 -5.05 -3.78
N LYS A 104 -11.88 -4.19 -2.96
CA LYS A 104 -11.74 -2.77 -3.31
C LYS A 104 -10.84 -2.56 -4.51
N LEU A 105 -9.75 -3.32 -4.60
CA LEU A 105 -8.88 -3.26 -5.77
C LEU A 105 -9.59 -3.74 -7.03
N GLU A 106 -10.33 -4.86 -6.93
CA GLU A 106 -11.05 -5.42 -8.07
C GLU A 106 -12.11 -4.46 -8.59
N ALA A 107 -12.71 -3.68 -7.70
CA ALA A 107 -13.71 -2.69 -8.11
C ALA A 107 -13.10 -1.54 -8.91
N LEU A 108 -11.79 -1.36 -8.85
CA LEU A 108 -11.08 -0.26 -9.53
C LEU A 108 -10.36 -0.71 -10.81
N ILE A 109 -10.39 -1.99 -11.11
CA ILE A 109 -9.75 -2.53 -12.31
C ILE A 109 -10.51 -2.13 -13.58
#